data_fa51d36e674b95843ccd0efb9aa92a11
#
_entry.id   fa51d36e674b95843ccd0efb9aa92a11
#
_cell.length_a   1.000
_cell.length_b   1.000
_cell.length_c   1.000
_cell.angle_alpha   90.00
_cell.angle_beta   90.00
_cell.angle_gamma   90.00
#
_symmetry.space_group_name_H-M   'P 1'
#
loop_
_entity.id
_entity.type
_entity.pdbx_description
1 polymer ?
#
loop_
_entity_poly.entity_id
_entity_poly.type
_entity_poly.pdbx_seq_one_letter_code
_entity_poly.pdbx_strand_id
1 'polypeptide(L)' 'MQAIKDKGLEFLELVDSLGSSRELSIARTKTEEAVMWAVKHITA' A
#
# COMPACT_ATOMS: atom_id res chain seq x y z
N MET A 1 7.59 -11.51 4.49
CA MET A 1 6.23 -11.19 4.05
C MET A 1 5.52 -10.24 4.98
N GLN A 2 5.61 -10.48 6.28
CA GLN A 2 4.99 -9.58 7.25
C GLN A 2 5.56 -8.17 7.13
N ALA A 3 6.87 -8.05 6.93
CA ALA A 3 7.51 -6.73 6.81
C ALA A 3 6.92 -5.91 5.65
N ILE A 4 6.65 -6.55 4.53
CA ILE A 4 6.08 -5.86 3.36
C ILE A 4 4.68 -5.37 3.68
N LYS A 5 3.87 -6.22 4.33
CA LYS A 5 2.52 -5.86 4.70
C LYS A 5 2.50 -4.75 5.74
N ASP A 6 3.40 -4.81 6.72
CA ASP A 6 3.49 -3.80 7.76
C ASP A 6 3.87 -2.44 7.18
N LYS A 7 4.85 -2.41 6.28
CA LYS A 7 5.27 -1.15 5.66
C LYS A 7 4.19 -0.61 4.73
N GLY A 8 3.51 -1.49 4.02
CA GLY A 8 2.39 -1.08 3.18
C GLY A 8 1.28 -0.46 4.01
N LEU A 9 0.95 -1.07 5.14
CA LEU A 9 -0.08 -0.55 6.03
C LEU A 9 0.33 0.81 6.62
N GLU A 10 1.59 0.95 7.04
CA GLU A 10 2.10 2.22 7.54
C GLU A 10 1.96 3.32 6.49
N PHE A 11 2.28 3.01 5.24
CA PHE A 11 2.15 3.99 4.16
C PHE A 11 0.69 4.36 3.92
N LEU A 12 -0.20 3.37 3.96
CA LEU A 12 -1.64 3.63 3.78
C LEU A 12 -2.19 4.50 4.90
N GLU A 13 -1.72 4.31 6.13
CA GLU A 13 -2.11 5.15 7.25
C GLU A 13 -1.65 6.59 7.03
N LEU A 14 -0.44 6.77 6.53
CA LEU A 14 0.06 8.09 6.21
C LEU A 14 -0.79 8.75 5.12
N VAL A 15 -1.10 8.02 4.06
CA VAL A 15 -1.94 8.53 2.97
C VAL A 15 -3.30 8.95 3.50
N ASP A 16 -3.91 8.14 4.36
CA ASP A 16 -5.21 8.46 4.94
C ASP A 16 -5.14 9.72 5.80
N SER A 17 -4.01 9.96 6.46
CA SER A 17 -3.83 11.13 7.31
C SER A 17 -3.74 12.43 6.51
N LEU A 18 -3.44 12.35 5.21
CA LEU A 18 -3.35 13.53 4.36
C LEU A 18 -4.71 14.04 3.91
N GLY A 19 -5.77 13.29 4.15
CA GLY A 19 -7.10 13.69 3.78
C GLY A 19 -7.70 12.76 2.75
N SER A 20 -8.55 13.29 1.90
CA SER A 20 -9.19 12.50 0.87
C SER A 20 -9.28 13.30 -0.43
N SER A 21 -8.91 12.67 -1.53
CA SER A 21 -8.96 13.26 -2.86
C SER A 21 -8.89 12.13 -3.88
N ARG A 22 -9.12 12.48 -5.14
CA ARG A 22 -8.99 11.49 -6.21
C ARG A 22 -7.55 10.98 -6.28
N GLU A 23 -6.58 11.87 -6.16
CA GLU A 23 -5.17 11.51 -6.21
C GLU A 23 -4.78 10.59 -5.06
N LEU A 24 -5.27 10.87 -3.87
CA LEU A 24 -4.98 10.02 -2.70
C LEU A 24 -5.66 8.67 -2.82
N SER A 25 -6.85 8.60 -3.39
CA SER A 25 -7.52 7.32 -3.65
C SER A 25 -6.71 6.46 -4.62
N ILE A 26 -6.17 7.08 -5.66
CA ILE A 26 -5.33 6.38 -6.62
C ILE A 26 -4.04 5.91 -5.95
N ALA A 27 -3.42 6.76 -5.13
CA ALA A 27 -2.21 6.40 -4.41
C ALA A 27 -2.44 5.20 -3.51
N ARG A 28 -3.57 5.17 -2.81
CA ARG A 28 -3.94 4.04 -1.96
C ARG A 28 -4.09 2.76 -2.77
N THR A 29 -4.80 2.81 -3.88
CA THR A 29 -5.01 1.65 -4.74
C THR A 29 -3.68 1.12 -5.28
N LYS A 30 -2.82 2.02 -5.73
CA LYS A 30 -1.51 1.62 -6.28
C LYS A 30 -0.61 1.04 -5.21
N THR A 31 -0.70 1.54 -3.98
CA THR A 31 0.07 0.99 -2.87
C THR A 31 -0.37 -0.43 -2.54
N GLU A 32 -1.68 -0.67 -2.50
CA GLU A 32 -2.21 -2.00 -2.26
C GLU A 32 -1.75 -2.97 -3.35
N GLU A 33 -1.77 -2.52 -4.59
CA GLU A 33 -1.30 -3.32 -5.71
C GLU A 33 0.19 -3.62 -5.59
N ALA A 34 0.98 -2.63 -5.20
CA ALA A 34 2.42 -2.81 -5.02
C ALA A 34 2.72 -3.86 -3.96
N VAL A 35 2.01 -3.83 -2.84
CA VAL A 35 2.17 -4.83 -1.78
C VAL A 35 1.82 -6.22 -2.31
N MET A 36 0.72 -6.33 -3.04
CA MET A 36 0.29 -7.60 -3.61
C MET A 36 1.36 -8.19 -4.53
N TRP A 37 1.92 -7.37 -5.42
CA TRP A 37 2.94 -7.86 -6.36
C TRP A 37 4.24 -8.23 -5.66
N ALA A 38 4.64 -7.48 -4.63
CA ALA A 38 5.83 -7.79 -3.85
C ALA A 38 5.68 -9.13 -3.14
N VAL A 39 4.53 -9.38 -2.53
CA VAL A 39 4.25 -10.65 -1.85
C VAL A 39 4.24 -11.79 -2.87
N LYS A 40 3.66 -11.56 -4.03
CA LYS A 40 3.61 -12.58 -5.08
C LYS A 40 5.01 -12.98 -5.54
N HIS A 41 5.93 -12.03 -5.61
CA HIS A 41 7.32 -12.33 -5.96
C HIS A 41 7.94 -13.31 -4.96
N ILE A 42 7.69 -13.08 -3.66
CA ILE A 42 8.28 -13.89 -2.61
C ILE A 42 7.69 -15.31 -2.60
N THR A 43 6.39 -15.42 -2.91
CA THR A 43 5.67 -16.70 -2.82
C THR A 43 5.59 -17.44 -4.14
N ALA A 44 6.04 -16.84 -5.22
CA ALA A 44 5.93 -17.44 -6.56
C ALA A 44 6.87 -18.64 -6.74
#